data_28f26c96a7ee0765feb8c941ac746ff1
#
_entry.id   28f26c96a7ee0765feb8c941ac746ff1
#
_cell.length_a   1.000
_cell.length_b   1.000
_cell.length_c   1.000
_cell.angle_alpha   90.00
_cell.angle_beta   90.00
_cell.angle_gamma   90.00
#
_symmetry.space_group_name_H-M   'P 1'
#
loop_
_entity.id
_entity.type
_entity.pdbx_description
1 polymer ?
#
loop_
_entity_poly.entity_id
_entity_poly.type
_entity_poly.pdbx_seq_one_letter_code
_entity_poly.pdbx_strand_id
1 'polypeptide(L)' 'MARDDWLVGDRRDAAAERIYAAATELMARDGIDAFDIVALQARVHCSRATIYRHVGGKTQIRDAVLAREAERI' A
#
# COMPACT_ATOMS: atom_id res chain seq x y z
N MET A 1 -7.82 3.79 -28.80
CA MET A 1 -7.19 2.54 -28.44
C MET A 1 -6.84 2.53 -26.95
N ALA A 2 -7.13 1.47 -26.30
CA ALA A 2 -7.00 1.40 -24.83
C ALA A 2 -5.57 1.25 -24.32
N ARG A 3 -4.59 1.32 -25.19
CA ARG A 3 -3.20 1.06 -24.80
C ARG A 3 -2.69 2.01 -23.74
N ASP A 4 -2.97 3.31 -23.89
CA ASP A 4 -2.56 4.30 -22.91
C ASP A 4 -3.31 4.13 -21.60
N ASP A 5 -4.60 3.79 -21.68
CA ASP A 5 -5.40 3.53 -20.50
C ASP A 5 -4.86 2.32 -19.75
N TRP A 6 -4.44 1.30 -20.48
CA TRP A 6 -3.85 0.11 -19.89
C TRP A 6 -2.58 0.44 -19.12
N LEU A 7 -1.72 1.29 -19.69
CA LEU A 7 -0.49 1.70 -19.04
C LEU A 7 -0.75 2.51 -17.77
N VAL A 8 -1.75 3.39 -17.80
CA VAL A 8 -2.13 4.18 -16.63
C VAL A 8 -2.63 3.27 -15.51
N GLY A 9 -3.48 2.30 -15.85
CA GLY A 9 -3.97 1.34 -14.88
C GLY A 9 -2.85 0.53 -14.27
N ASP A 10 -1.90 0.09 -15.10
CA ASP A 10 -0.76 -0.69 -14.65
C ASP A 10 0.10 0.11 -13.66
N ARG A 11 0.31 1.40 -13.91
CA ARG A 11 1.07 2.26 -13.02
C ARG A 11 0.39 2.42 -11.67
N ARG A 12 -0.93 2.56 -11.66
CA ARG A 12 -1.70 2.66 -10.43
C ARG A 12 -1.57 1.38 -9.61
N ASP A 13 -1.69 0.25 -10.29
CA ASP A 13 -1.58 -1.04 -9.63
C ASP A 13 -0.18 -1.23 -9.07
N ALA A 14 0.85 -0.84 -9.82
CA ALA A 14 2.23 -0.94 -9.36
C ALA A 14 2.47 -0.05 -8.14
N ALA A 15 1.91 1.17 -8.15
CA ALA A 15 2.06 2.08 -7.01
C ALA A 15 1.37 1.51 -5.77
N ALA A 16 0.16 1.00 -5.92
CA ALA A 16 -0.57 0.39 -4.81
C ALA A 16 0.19 -0.81 -4.26
N GLU A 17 0.72 -1.65 -5.13
CA GLU A 17 1.48 -2.83 -4.71
C GLU A 17 2.72 -2.45 -3.93
N ARG A 18 3.43 -1.40 -4.34
CA ARG A 18 4.59 -0.92 -3.61
C ARG A 18 4.23 -0.44 -2.22
N ILE A 19 3.10 0.26 -2.10
CA ILE A 19 2.63 0.74 -0.81
C ILE A 19 2.27 -0.44 0.09
N TYR A 20 1.55 -1.44 -0.45
CA TYR A 20 1.20 -2.62 0.33
C TYR A 20 2.43 -3.41 0.75
N ALA A 21 3.42 -3.53 -0.13
CA ALA A 21 4.65 -4.24 0.21
C ALA A 21 5.40 -3.54 1.35
N ALA A 22 5.50 -2.21 1.27
CA ALA A 22 6.15 -1.44 2.33
C ALA A 22 5.39 -1.54 3.64
N ALA A 23 4.06 -1.48 3.60
CA ALA A 23 3.23 -1.64 4.79
C ALA A 23 3.42 -3.02 5.41
N THR A 24 3.48 -4.05 4.58
CA THR A 24 3.71 -5.42 5.05
C THR A 24 5.04 -5.53 5.79
N GLU A 25 6.09 -4.95 5.22
CA GLU A 25 7.40 -4.96 5.87
C GLU A 25 7.38 -4.24 7.22
N LEU A 26 6.73 -3.07 7.28
CA LEU A 26 6.65 -2.31 8.51
C LEU A 26 5.88 -3.06 9.58
N MET A 27 4.76 -3.67 9.20
CA MET A 27 3.96 -4.44 10.14
C MET A 27 4.70 -5.68 10.63
N ALA A 28 5.45 -6.32 9.74
CA ALA A 28 6.23 -7.51 10.13
C ALA A 28 7.35 -7.16 11.10
N ARG A 29 7.97 -5.99 10.90
CA ARG A 29 9.09 -5.57 11.73
C ARG A 29 8.64 -5.01 13.08
N ASP A 30 7.64 -4.14 13.07
CA ASP A 30 7.25 -3.36 14.25
C ASP A 30 5.92 -3.79 14.86
N GLY A 31 5.20 -4.71 14.21
CA GLY A 31 3.88 -5.14 14.67
C GLY A 31 2.78 -4.33 14.01
N ILE A 32 1.59 -4.94 13.91
CA ILE A 32 0.43 -4.30 13.28
C ILE A 32 0.03 -3.03 14.02
N ASP A 33 0.07 -3.06 15.34
CA ASP A 33 -0.36 -1.93 16.16
C ASP A 33 0.63 -0.76 16.09
N ALA A 34 1.88 -1.01 15.77
CA ALA A 34 2.90 0.03 15.66
C ALA A 34 2.93 0.71 14.30
N PHE A 35 2.25 0.13 13.32
CA PHE A 35 2.21 0.69 11.98
C PHE A 35 1.48 2.04 11.96
N ASP A 36 2.06 3.03 11.26
CA ASP A 36 1.37 4.29 11.04
C ASP A 36 1.71 4.87 9.67
N ILE A 37 0.93 5.88 9.27
CA ILE A 37 1.05 6.49 7.95
C ILE A 37 2.35 7.28 7.80
N VAL A 38 2.84 7.87 8.88
CA VAL A 38 4.09 8.64 8.84
C VAL A 38 5.27 7.73 8.48
N ALA A 39 5.35 6.57 9.11
CA ALA A 39 6.40 5.59 8.80
C ALA A 39 6.27 5.11 7.35
N LEU A 40 5.04 4.90 6.90
CA LEU A 40 4.80 4.47 5.53
C LEU A 40 5.20 5.55 4.52
N GLN A 41 4.89 6.82 4.80
CA GLN A 41 5.30 7.92 3.94
C GLN A 41 6.81 7.95 3.76
N ALA A 42 7.54 7.79 4.85
CA ALA A 42 9.00 7.79 4.80
C ALA A 42 9.53 6.63 3.97
N ARG A 43 8.87 5.47 4.07
CA ARG A 43 9.32 4.26 3.38
C ARG A 43 9.09 4.33 1.87
N VAL A 44 7.93 4.85 1.45
CA VAL A 44 7.56 4.86 0.03
C VAL A 44 7.79 6.20 -0.64
N HIS A 45 8.19 7.22 0.11
CA HIS A 45 8.46 8.56 -0.41
C HIS A 45 7.25 9.17 -1.12
N CYS A 46 6.07 8.97 -0.55
CA CYS A 46 4.82 9.54 -1.06
C CYS A 46 4.19 10.44 -0.03
N SER A 47 3.37 11.40 -0.49
CA SER A 47 2.60 12.22 0.42
C SER A 47 1.44 11.39 1.00
N ARG A 48 0.92 11.86 2.13
CA ARG A 48 -0.25 11.22 2.73
C ARG A 48 -1.42 11.18 1.77
N ALA A 49 -1.65 12.29 1.05
CA ALA A 49 -2.75 12.35 0.08
C ALA A 49 -2.59 11.31 -1.02
N THR A 50 -1.37 11.09 -1.49
CA THR A 50 -1.09 10.09 -2.51
C THR A 50 -1.39 8.68 -1.99
N ILE A 51 -0.98 8.39 -0.76
CA ILE A 51 -1.25 7.08 -0.16
C ILE A 51 -2.77 6.87 -0.03
N TYR A 52 -3.47 7.87 0.51
CA TYR A 52 -4.92 7.74 0.66
C TYR A 52 -5.64 7.57 -0.68
N ARG A 53 -5.14 8.22 -1.71
CA ARG A 53 -5.74 8.10 -3.04
C ARG A 53 -5.60 6.71 -3.61
N HIS A 54 -4.47 6.07 -3.39
CA HIS A 54 -4.22 4.73 -3.96
C HIS A 54 -4.76 3.60 -3.11
N VAL A 55 -4.64 3.68 -1.81
CA VAL A 55 -4.92 2.52 -0.95
C VAL A 55 -5.81 2.84 0.26
N GLY A 56 -6.16 4.09 0.47
CA GLY A 56 -7.01 4.46 1.60
C GLY A 56 -6.21 4.77 2.85
N GLY A 57 -6.87 4.76 3.98
CA GLY A 57 -6.26 5.11 5.25
C GLY A 57 -5.63 3.92 5.96
N LYS A 58 -5.19 4.17 7.19
CA LYS A 58 -4.49 3.16 7.99
C LYS A 58 -5.27 1.86 8.13
N THR A 59 -6.56 1.97 8.44
CA THR A 59 -7.40 0.79 8.62
C THR A 59 -7.53 -0.02 7.34
N GLN A 60 -7.77 0.65 6.22
CA GLN A 60 -7.90 0.00 4.93
C GLN A 60 -6.60 -0.70 4.53
N ILE A 61 -5.47 -0.05 4.77
CA ILE A 61 -4.16 -0.64 4.46
C ILE A 61 -3.93 -1.88 5.31
N ARG A 62 -4.19 -1.79 6.61
CA ARG A 62 -4.03 -2.91 7.53
C ARG A 62 -4.90 -4.09 7.10
N ASP A 63 -6.17 -3.83 6.82
CA ASP A 63 -7.09 -4.88 6.43
C ASP A 63 -6.67 -5.53 5.12
N ALA A 64 -6.21 -4.74 4.16
CA ALA A 64 -5.74 -5.26 2.89
C ALA A 64 -4.50 -6.13 3.05
N VAL A 65 -3.55 -5.70 3.88
CA VAL A 65 -2.34 -6.48 4.14
C VAL A 65 -2.69 -7.80 4.80
N LEU A 66 -3.57 -7.78 5.79
CA LEU A 66 -3.98 -9.01 6.47
C LEU A 66 -4.67 -9.97 5.51
N ALA A 67 -5.52 -9.45 4.63
CA ALA A 67 -6.21 -10.28 3.64
C ALA A 67 -5.22 -10.91 2.67
N ARG A 68 -4.23 -10.14 2.22
CA ARG A 68 -3.22 -10.64 1.30
C ARG A 68 -2.37 -11.73 1.94
N GLU A 69 -2.00 -11.55 3.20
CA GLU A 69 -1.21 -12.57 3.91
C GLU A 69 -2.02 -13.84 4.14
N ALA A 70 -3.31 -13.71 4.41
CA ALA A 70 -4.19 -14.86 4.55
C ALA A 70 -4.28 -15.67 3.26
N GLU A 71 -4.29 -14.99 2.12
CA GLU A 71 -4.35 -15.67 0.82
C GLU A 71 -3.08 -16.47 0.52
N ARG A 72 -1.98 -16.14 1.16
CA ARG A 72 -0.72 -16.84 0.92
C ARG A 72 -0.62 -18.17 1.64
N ILE A 73 -1.52 -18.42 2.55
CA ILE A 73 -1.58 -19.67 3.28
C ILE A 73 -2.35 -20.70 2.48
#